data_0cc84e2620418ea2981ebaffec4ff40f
#
_entry.id   0cc84e2620418ea2981ebaffec4ff40f
#
_cell.length_a   1.000
_cell.length_b   1.000
_cell.length_c   1.000
_cell.angle_alpha   90.00
_cell.angle_beta   90.00
_cell.angle_gamma   90.00
#
_symmetry.space_group_name_H-M   'P 1'
#
loop_
_entity.id
_entity.type
_entity.pdbx_description
1 polymer ?
#
loop_
_entity_poly.entity_id
_entity_poly.type
_entity_poly.pdbx_seq_one_letter_code
_entity_poly.pdbx_strand_id
1 'polypeptide(L)'
;MINPTRLQLRPRFLAAFLERVFGLRTLSEIYEQRPLGVNPKDFLSYVIDALGVSNTLKQEENLLEIPKEGSLLIVANHPLGGLEGIVLANELLKYRPDLKVLTNELLRRIPELKELFVGVDILSQRASKSNFAGIKQIHSHLRSGGAVLIFPAGMVATYEREYGRVQDRPWKRLVGQLIKRYQCVTLPIHVDGRNSTVFYAAGMIHPRLRTILLPRQLSNKNGFNLTLTIGRIIPSEEIRLVRDPQAITDYLRVSTDALEQLSLSVSKKMTHTIKPIPVNNSLQLEKEVEDLKEFRLIEHDEFDVYCAPYDRLGLVIEQIAISREITFRDVGEGTGFSKDSDEFDSHYLHLFLWDKINLKIAGAYRVGFVDEIVSTHGVEGLYSRSLYRYDDSFITKLGAAIEMGRSFIHPDYQRRSVSLNLLWRGIGRILVSNPGYHTLFGSVSVSREYSDLARSLIVDVLLSNFKAREFSDLVEPLTPHKIKNRVWTERMLSELANVKSLGKLIGRCDPGKSLPVLLRHYLALAGKIACFNVHANFNDSLEGLIIVDTRITAPKTLKRFMGAEGHQRFMQIHKLQG
;
A
#
# COMPACT_ATOMS: atom_id res chain seq x y z
N MET A 1 -11.70 -51.00 0.28
CA MET A 1 -10.82 -49.81 0.51
C MET A 1 -10.96 -49.39 1.98
N ILE A 2 -9.84 -49.16 2.66
CA ILE A 2 -9.87 -48.71 4.05
C ILE A 2 -10.33 -47.25 4.07
N ASN A 3 -11.42 -46.97 4.81
CA ASN A 3 -11.91 -45.59 4.93
C ASN A 3 -10.90 -44.76 5.73
N PRO A 4 -10.26 -43.71 5.14
CA PRO A 4 -9.20 -42.96 5.76
C PRO A 4 -9.66 -42.10 6.95
N THR A 5 -10.97 -41.95 7.18
CA THR A 5 -11.55 -41.12 8.25
C THR A 5 -11.91 -41.94 9.50
N ARG A 6 -11.82 -43.29 9.49
CA ARG A 6 -12.10 -44.13 10.64
C ARG A 6 -10.87 -44.32 11.53
N LEU A 7 -11.09 -44.22 12.88
CA LEU A 7 -10.07 -44.46 13.87
C LEU A 7 -9.90 -45.97 14.10
N GLN A 8 -8.66 -46.46 14.02
CA GLN A 8 -8.32 -47.86 14.32
C GLN A 8 -7.93 -48.02 15.80
N LEU A 9 -8.84 -47.72 16.72
CA LEU A 9 -8.62 -47.82 18.15
C LEU A 9 -9.41 -49.00 18.74
N ARG A 10 -8.85 -49.63 19.79
CA ARG A 10 -9.55 -50.62 20.62
C ARG A 10 -9.65 -50.08 22.05
N PRO A 11 -10.79 -50.18 22.75
CA PRO A 11 -12.05 -50.83 22.33
C PRO A 11 -12.88 -49.95 21.34
N ARG A 12 -13.71 -50.58 20.49
CA ARG A 12 -14.47 -49.94 19.42
C ARG A 12 -15.46 -48.89 19.90
N PHE A 13 -16.00 -48.97 21.10
CA PHE A 13 -16.92 -47.97 21.64
C PHE A 13 -16.22 -46.64 21.90
N LEU A 14 -14.95 -46.65 22.34
CA LEU A 14 -14.15 -45.45 22.52
C LEU A 14 -13.82 -44.79 21.17
N ALA A 15 -13.50 -45.61 20.16
CA ALA A 15 -13.31 -45.11 18.79
C ALA A 15 -14.58 -44.43 18.28
N ALA A 16 -15.75 -45.04 18.39
CA ALA A 16 -17.03 -44.48 17.97
C ALA A 16 -17.39 -43.17 18.70
N PHE A 17 -17.12 -43.13 20.02
CA PHE A 17 -17.31 -41.90 20.80
C PHE A 17 -16.39 -40.77 20.31
N LEU A 18 -15.10 -41.03 20.13
CA LEU A 18 -14.13 -40.05 19.64
C LEU A 18 -14.45 -39.62 18.22
N GLU A 19 -14.83 -40.54 17.32
CA GLU A 19 -15.26 -40.23 15.96
C GLU A 19 -16.46 -39.24 15.94
N ARG A 20 -17.41 -39.45 16.87
CA ARG A 20 -18.56 -38.53 17.02
C ARG A 20 -18.15 -37.18 17.58
N VAL A 21 -17.31 -37.15 18.62
CA VAL A 21 -16.82 -35.90 19.25
C VAL A 21 -16.00 -35.06 18.28
N PHE A 22 -15.16 -35.68 17.47
CA PHE A 22 -14.29 -35.01 16.52
C PHE A 22 -14.90 -34.85 15.11
N GLY A 23 -16.17 -35.21 14.90
CA GLY A 23 -16.87 -35.06 13.61
C GLY A 23 -16.40 -36.03 12.52
N LEU A 24 -15.58 -37.01 12.85
CA LEU A 24 -15.06 -37.99 11.89
C LEU A 24 -16.15 -38.91 11.36
N ARG A 25 -17.21 -39.18 12.15
CA ARG A 25 -18.34 -40.00 11.73
C ARG A 25 -19.07 -39.42 10.53
N THR A 26 -19.43 -38.11 10.57
CA THR A 26 -20.10 -37.44 9.47
C THR A 26 -19.21 -37.43 8.20
N LEU A 27 -17.92 -37.17 8.35
CA LEU A 27 -16.98 -37.22 7.22
C LEU A 27 -16.83 -38.65 6.67
N SER A 28 -16.93 -39.67 7.53
CA SER A 28 -16.93 -41.09 7.13
C SER A 28 -18.18 -41.45 6.31
N GLU A 29 -19.34 -41.01 6.77
CA GLU A 29 -20.62 -41.22 6.09
C GLU A 29 -20.62 -40.54 4.70
N ILE A 30 -20.15 -39.30 4.60
CA ILE A 30 -19.96 -38.57 3.31
C ILE A 30 -19.00 -39.36 2.41
N TYR A 31 -17.86 -39.81 2.93
CA TYR A 31 -16.88 -40.54 2.13
C TYR A 31 -17.38 -41.88 1.64
N GLU A 32 -18.18 -42.61 2.43
CA GLU A 32 -18.77 -43.91 2.07
C GLU A 32 -19.83 -43.80 0.98
N GLN A 33 -20.57 -42.68 0.92
CA GLN A 33 -21.60 -42.40 -0.08
C GLN A 33 -21.08 -41.75 -1.37
N ARG A 34 -19.78 -41.51 -1.47
CA ARG A 34 -19.19 -40.83 -2.63
C ARG A 34 -19.36 -41.65 -3.91
N PRO A 35 -19.50 -40.98 -5.07
CA PRO A 35 -19.44 -41.63 -6.37
C PRO A 35 -18.03 -42.23 -6.57
N LEU A 36 -17.96 -43.42 -7.15
CA LEU A 36 -16.71 -44.13 -7.42
C LEU A 36 -16.21 -43.82 -8.84
N GLY A 37 -14.89 -43.74 -9.02
CA GLY A 37 -14.26 -43.57 -10.35
C GLY A 37 -14.39 -42.18 -10.92
N VAL A 38 -14.74 -41.17 -10.11
CA VAL A 38 -14.84 -39.76 -10.53
C VAL A 38 -13.47 -39.07 -10.53
N ASN A 39 -13.32 -38.05 -11.35
CA ASN A 39 -12.14 -37.20 -11.35
C ASN A 39 -12.10 -36.30 -10.11
N PRO A 40 -10.95 -35.65 -9.81
CA PRO A 40 -10.80 -34.80 -8.61
C PRO A 40 -11.83 -33.68 -8.52
N LYS A 41 -12.20 -33.03 -9.63
CA LYS A 41 -13.15 -31.92 -9.64
C LYS A 41 -14.56 -32.37 -9.25
N ASP A 42 -15.04 -33.48 -9.83
CA ASP A 42 -16.37 -34.02 -9.51
C ASP A 42 -16.44 -34.51 -8.06
N PHE A 43 -15.35 -35.09 -7.57
CA PHE A 43 -15.25 -35.45 -6.14
C PHE A 43 -15.32 -34.22 -5.23
N LEU A 44 -14.61 -33.12 -5.55
CA LEU A 44 -14.65 -31.88 -4.76
C LEU A 44 -16.07 -31.28 -4.77
N SER A 45 -16.73 -31.24 -5.93
CA SER A 45 -18.12 -30.75 -6.05
C SER A 45 -19.06 -31.59 -5.17
N TYR A 46 -18.97 -32.92 -5.25
CA TYR A 46 -19.72 -33.82 -4.39
C TYR A 46 -19.50 -33.53 -2.88
N VAL A 47 -18.26 -33.33 -2.45
CA VAL A 47 -17.95 -33.05 -1.04
C VAL A 47 -18.53 -31.71 -0.60
N ILE A 48 -18.47 -30.66 -1.43
CA ILE A 48 -19.05 -29.35 -1.14
C ILE A 48 -20.57 -29.46 -0.97
N ASP A 49 -21.24 -30.16 -1.88
CA ASP A 49 -22.69 -30.39 -1.83
C ASP A 49 -23.10 -31.23 -0.60
N ALA A 50 -22.36 -32.30 -0.31
CA ALA A 50 -22.61 -33.18 0.85
C ALA A 50 -22.38 -32.47 2.21
N LEU A 51 -21.47 -31.48 2.25
CA LEU A 51 -21.26 -30.62 3.42
C LEU A 51 -22.31 -29.52 3.54
N GLY A 52 -23.14 -29.30 2.51
CA GLY A 52 -24.14 -28.22 2.47
C GLY A 52 -23.50 -26.82 2.47
N VAL A 53 -22.33 -26.68 1.83
CA VAL A 53 -21.57 -25.42 1.78
C VAL A 53 -21.81 -24.74 0.44
N SER A 54 -21.98 -23.42 0.48
CA SER A 54 -21.96 -22.54 -0.70
C SER A 54 -20.77 -21.60 -0.67
N ASN A 55 -20.46 -20.97 -1.80
CA ASN A 55 -19.44 -19.93 -1.86
C ASN A 55 -19.94 -18.70 -2.62
N THR A 56 -19.41 -17.55 -2.23
CA THR A 56 -19.62 -16.26 -2.91
C THR A 56 -18.27 -15.74 -3.38
N LEU A 57 -18.17 -15.45 -4.68
CA LEU A 57 -16.99 -14.84 -5.28
C LEU A 57 -17.17 -13.33 -5.33
N LYS A 58 -16.22 -12.58 -4.77
CA LYS A 58 -16.09 -11.13 -4.92
C LYS A 58 -14.96 -10.84 -5.90
N GLN A 59 -15.15 -9.86 -6.78
CA GLN A 59 -14.20 -9.52 -7.85
C GLN A 59 -13.89 -10.73 -8.75
N GLU A 60 -14.93 -11.50 -9.07
CA GLU A 60 -14.84 -12.73 -9.86
C GLU A 60 -14.22 -12.50 -11.25
N GLU A 61 -14.37 -11.29 -11.80
CA GLU A 61 -13.77 -10.87 -13.07
C GLU A 61 -12.26 -11.08 -13.12
N ASN A 62 -11.58 -11.00 -11.97
CA ASN A 62 -10.13 -11.23 -11.89
C ASN A 62 -9.72 -12.70 -12.19
N LEU A 63 -10.66 -13.65 -12.10
CA LEU A 63 -10.41 -15.04 -12.49
C LEU A 63 -10.23 -15.19 -14.01
N LEU A 64 -10.84 -14.30 -14.79
CA LEU A 64 -10.71 -14.28 -16.26
C LEU A 64 -9.30 -13.85 -16.71
N GLU A 65 -8.55 -13.14 -15.84
CA GLU A 65 -7.17 -12.74 -16.10
C GLU A 65 -6.16 -13.87 -15.83
N ILE A 66 -6.60 -15.03 -15.31
CA ILE A 66 -5.71 -16.17 -15.04
C ILE A 66 -5.11 -16.66 -16.37
N PRO A 67 -3.76 -16.69 -16.51
CA PRO A 67 -3.13 -17.19 -17.71
C PRO A 67 -3.41 -18.70 -17.85
N LYS A 68 -3.83 -19.12 -19.04
CA LYS A 68 -4.14 -20.53 -19.35
C LYS A 68 -2.91 -21.42 -19.25
N GLU A 69 -1.74 -20.88 -19.49
CA GLU A 69 -0.44 -21.55 -19.47
C GLU A 69 0.60 -20.71 -18.73
N GLY A 70 1.72 -21.31 -18.38
CA GLY A 70 2.81 -20.67 -17.65
C GLY A 70 2.70 -20.84 -16.14
N SER A 71 3.82 -20.65 -15.45
CA SER A 71 3.95 -20.87 -14.01
C SER A 71 3.06 -19.91 -13.23
N LEU A 72 2.07 -20.42 -12.56
CA LEU A 72 1.11 -19.67 -11.75
C LEU A 72 1.19 -20.10 -10.29
N LEU A 73 1.36 -19.14 -9.38
CA LEU A 73 1.26 -19.39 -7.95
C LEU A 73 0.02 -18.70 -7.39
N ILE A 74 -0.89 -19.46 -6.82
CA ILE A 74 -2.06 -18.95 -6.12
C ILE A 74 -1.76 -18.97 -4.62
N VAL A 75 -1.93 -17.85 -3.93
CA VAL A 75 -1.71 -17.73 -2.49
C VAL A 75 -2.99 -17.29 -1.79
N ALA A 76 -3.30 -17.91 -0.66
CA ALA A 76 -4.46 -17.56 0.14
C ALA A 76 -4.14 -17.59 1.64
N ASN A 77 -4.86 -16.79 2.44
CA ASN A 77 -4.90 -16.97 3.89
C ASN A 77 -5.61 -18.28 4.26
N HIS A 78 -5.42 -18.74 5.49
CA HIS A 78 -5.82 -20.10 5.91
C HIS A 78 -6.71 -20.11 7.17
N PRO A 79 -7.94 -19.54 7.11
CA PRO A 79 -8.77 -19.35 8.30
C PRO A 79 -9.48 -20.60 8.81
N LEU A 80 -9.85 -21.55 7.94
CA LEU A 80 -10.77 -22.64 8.27
C LEU A 80 -10.10 -24.03 8.33
N GLY A 81 -9.09 -24.26 7.48
CA GLY A 81 -8.35 -25.52 7.41
C GLY A 81 -8.61 -26.31 6.12
N GLY A 82 -9.47 -27.33 6.14
CA GLY A 82 -9.73 -28.15 4.95
C GLY A 82 -10.70 -27.53 3.95
N LEU A 83 -11.67 -26.77 4.44
CA LEU A 83 -12.80 -26.31 3.63
C LEU A 83 -12.38 -25.36 2.50
N GLU A 84 -11.59 -24.33 2.81
CA GLU A 84 -11.15 -23.37 1.80
C GLU A 84 -10.25 -24.04 0.75
N GLY A 85 -9.46 -25.04 1.13
CA GLY A 85 -8.65 -25.80 0.17
C GLY A 85 -9.52 -26.58 -0.82
N ILE A 86 -10.63 -27.16 -0.37
CA ILE A 86 -11.61 -27.88 -1.19
C ILE A 86 -12.32 -26.92 -2.13
N VAL A 87 -12.88 -25.83 -1.60
CA VAL A 87 -13.67 -24.84 -2.38
C VAL A 87 -12.78 -24.12 -3.40
N LEU A 88 -11.60 -23.64 -2.98
CA LEU A 88 -10.66 -22.98 -3.90
C LEU A 88 -10.19 -23.91 -5.01
N ALA A 89 -9.86 -25.16 -4.69
CA ALA A 89 -9.45 -26.13 -5.71
C ALA A 89 -10.56 -26.37 -6.73
N ASN A 90 -11.82 -26.54 -6.26
CA ASN A 90 -12.96 -26.72 -7.14
C ASN A 90 -13.19 -25.54 -8.09
N GLU A 91 -13.08 -24.31 -7.60
CA GLU A 91 -13.22 -23.11 -8.41
C GLU A 91 -12.06 -22.94 -9.40
N LEU A 92 -10.81 -23.10 -8.95
CA LEU A 92 -9.63 -22.86 -9.75
C LEU A 92 -9.38 -23.89 -10.85
N LEU A 93 -9.85 -25.15 -10.66
CA LEU A 93 -9.80 -26.19 -11.70
C LEU A 93 -10.62 -25.85 -12.95
N LYS A 94 -11.56 -24.90 -12.88
CA LYS A 94 -12.30 -24.37 -14.03
C LYS A 94 -11.38 -23.58 -14.99
N TYR A 95 -10.34 -22.95 -14.47
CA TYR A 95 -9.42 -22.06 -15.19
C TYR A 95 -8.05 -22.71 -15.46
N ARG A 96 -7.58 -23.57 -14.53
CA ARG A 96 -6.29 -24.28 -14.61
C ARG A 96 -6.50 -25.75 -14.25
N PRO A 97 -6.80 -26.60 -15.23
CA PRO A 97 -6.99 -28.05 -15.01
C PRO A 97 -5.74 -28.76 -14.48
N ASP A 98 -4.56 -28.16 -14.70
CA ASP A 98 -3.26 -28.63 -14.22
C ASP A 98 -2.94 -28.23 -12.77
N LEU A 99 -3.90 -27.63 -12.04
CA LEU A 99 -3.71 -27.17 -10.67
C LEU A 99 -3.17 -28.30 -9.76
N LYS A 100 -2.18 -27.94 -8.94
CA LYS A 100 -1.75 -28.73 -7.75
C LYS A 100 -1.97 -27.91 -6.49
N VAL A 101 -2.33 -28.57 -5.39
CA VAL A 101 -2.56 -27.93 -4.09
C VAL A 101 -1.53 -28.45 -3.10
N LEU A 102 -0.71 -27.56 -2.54
CA LEU A 102 0.24 -27.93 -1.48
C LEU A 102 -0.51 -28.06 -0.15
N THR A 103 -0.56 -29.25 0.42
CA THR A 103 -1.38 -29.57 1.58
C THR A 103 -0.67 -30.50 2.58
N ASN A 104 -1.37 -30.85 3.68
CA ASN A 104 -0.88 -31.86 4.63
C ASN A 104 -0.90 -33.25 3.98
N GLU A 105 0.14 -34.05 4.24
CA GLU A 105 0.26 -35.45 3.75
C GLU A 105 -0.96 -36.31 4.08
N LEU A 106 -1.68 -36.03 5.18
CA LEU A 106 -2.89 -36.77 5.53
C LEU A 106 -4.00 -36.66 4.47
N LEU A 107 -4.18 -35.50 3.85
CA LEU A 107 -5.22 -35.27 2.83
C LEU A 107 -4.88 -35.98 1.50
N ARG A 108 -3.62 -36.23 1.22
CA ARG A 108 -3.17 -36.99 0.05
C ARG A 108 -3.57 -38.47 0.13
N ARG A 109 -3.93 -38.96 1.32
CA ARG A 109 -4.41 -40.34 1.50
C ARG A 109 -5.79 -40.58 0.91
N ILE A 110 -6.52 -39.52 0.54
CA ILE A 110 -7.80 -39.62 -0.17
C ILE A 110 -7.48 -39.96 -1.63
N PRO A 111 -7.85 -41.17 -2.13
CA PRO A 111 -7.44 -41.66 -3.43
C PRO A 111 -7.85 -40.73 -4.59
N GLU A 112 -9.06 -40.14 -4.52
CA GLU A 112 -9.65 -39.27 -5.51
C GLU A 112 -8.87 -37.93 -5.66
N LEU A 113 -8.13 -37.51 -4.62
CA LEU A 113 -7.39 -36.25 -4.58
C LEU A 113 -5.87 -36.45 -4.74
N LYS A 114 -5.39 -37.69 -4.91
CA LYS A 114 -3.96 -38.03 -4.96
C LYS A 114 -3.20 -37.29 -6.07
N GLU A 115 -3.84 -37.06 -7.21
CA GLU A 115 -3.24 -36.35 -8.34
C GLU A 115 -3.25 -34.84 -8.17
N LEU A 116 -4.25 -34.30 -7.46
CA LEU A 116 -4.43 -32.88 -7.22
C LEU A 116 -3.57 -32.40 -6.04
N PHE A 117 -3.49 -33.20 -4.96
CA PHE A 117 -2.86 -32.81 -3.71
C PHE A 117 -1.41 -33.27 -3.61
N VAL A 118 -0.52 -32.30 -3.33
CA VAL A 118 0.90 -32.57 -3.06
C VAL A 118 1.12 -32.45 -1.54
N GLY A 119 1.42 -33.57 -0.90
CA GLY A 119 1.56 -33.64 0.55
C GLY A 119 2.92 -33.16 1.05
N VAL A 120 2.88 -32.40 2.16
CA VAL A 120 4.04 -32.08 2.99
C VAL A 120 3.70 -32.36 4.46
N ASP A 121 4.65 -32.86 5.22
CA ASP A 121 4.48 -33.07 6.66
C ASP A 121 4.81 -31.80 7.42
N ILE A 122 3.76 -31.08 7.83
CA ILE A 122 3.85 -29.82 8.56
C ILE A 122 4.01 -30.05 10.06
N LEU A 123 3.67 -31.25 10.55
CA LEU A 123 3.60 -31.59 11.98
C LEU A 123 4.90 -32.18 12.53
N SER A 124 5.77 -32.73 11.67
CA SER A 124 7.05 -33.30 12.05
C SER A 124 8.13 -32.24 12.17
N GLN A 125 8.84 -32.20 13.29
CA GLN A 125 10.03 -31.38 13.49
C GLN A 125 11.26 -31.90 12.71
N ARG A 126 11.21 -33.16 12.24
CA ARG A 126 12.27 -33.76 11.43
C ARG A 126 11.91 -33.57 9.95
N ALA A 127 12.77 -32.90 9.19
CA ALA A 127 12.67 -32.82 7.75
C ALA A 127 12.58 -34.24 7.18
N SER A 128 11.36 -34.73 6.92
CA SER A 128 11.14 -36.10 6.46
C SER A 128 11.46 -36.19 4.96
N LYS A 129 11.82 -37.42 4.53
CA LYS A 129 11.99 -37.72 3.09
C LYS A 129 10.72 -37.38 2.28
N SER A 130 9.52 -37.41 2.90
CA SER A 130 8.25 -37.04 2.27
C SER A 130 8.16 -35.54 1.95
N ASN A 131 8.64 -34.65 2.84
CA ASN A 131 8.68 -33.22 2.57
C ASN A 131 9.55 -32.88 1.36
N PHE A 132 10.71 -33.56 1.25
CA PHE A 132 11.58 -33.38 0.09
C PHE A 132 10.89 -33.81 -1.21
N ALA A 133 10.18 -34.92 -1.22
CA ALA A 133 9.47 -35.44 -2.39
C ALA A 133 8.33 -34.49 -2.83
N GLY A 134 7.49 -34.03 -1.89
CA GLY A 134 6.41 -33.07 -2.17
C GLY A 134 6.95 -31.74 -2.70
N ILE A 135 7.96 -31.18 -2.05
CA ILE A 135 8.58 -29.93 -2.51
C ILE A 135 9.24 -30.11 -3.90
N LYS A 136 9.91 -31.22 -4.15
CA LYS A 136 10.47 -31.54 -5.48
C LYS A 136 9.39 -31.61 -6.57
N GLN A 137 8.23 -32.17 -6.25
CA GLN A 137 7.08 -32.25 -7.15
C GLN A 137 6.57 -30.84 -7.50
N ILE A 138 6.42 -29.94 -6.52
CA ILE A 138 6.04 -28.53 -6.75
C ILE A 138 7.07 -27.82 -7.64
N HIS A 139 8.36 -28.00 -7.37
CA HIS A 139 9.43 -27.45 -8.19
C HIS A 139 9.37 -27.94 -9.65
N SER A 140 9.13 -29.23 -9.86
CA SER A 140 8.99 -29.79 -11.21
C SER A 140 7.76 -29.23 -11.91
N HIS A 141 6.63 -29.16 -11.22
CA HIS A 141 5.36 -28.69 -11.76
C HIS A 141 5.42 -27.21 -12.17
N LEU A 142 5.96 -26.34 -11.31
CA LEU A 142 6.18 -24.92 -11.66
C LEU A 142 7.17 -24.75 -12.79
N ARG A 143 8.23 -25.58 -12.87
CA ARG A 143 9.20 -25.53 -13.98
C ARG A 143 8.56 -25.85 -15.33
N SER A 144 7.57 -26.74 -15.35
CA SER A 144 6.81 -27.09 -16.55
C SER A 144 5.66 -26.13 -16.89
N GLY A 145 5.56 -25.00 -16.18
CA GLY A 145 4.49 -24.01 -16.40
C GLY A 145 3.18 -24.30 -15.69
N GLY A 146 3.19 -25.17 -14.68
CA GLY A 146 2.00 -25.59 -13.96
C GLY A 146 1.50 -24.56 -12.94
N ALA A 147 0.25 -24.74 -12.50
CA ALA A 147 -0.41 -23.91 -11.47
C ALA A 147 -0.34 -24.59 -10.09
N VAL A 148 -0.06 -23.80 -9.05
CA VAL A 148 0.04 -24.29 -7.65
C VAL A 148 -0.71 -23.37 -6.70
N LEU A 149 -1.61 -23.93 -5.90
CA LEU A 149 -2.27 -23.28 -4.76
C LEU A 149 -1.47 -23.59 -3.48
N ILE A 150 -1.13 -22.55 -2.74
CA ILE A 150 -0.40 -22.65 -1.47
C ILE A 150 -1.08 -21.77 -0.42
N PHE A 151 -1.14 -22.29 0.81
CA PHE A 151 -1.46 -21.54 2.02
C PHE A 151 -0.15 -21.25 2.77
N PRO A 152 0.47 -20.05 2.58
CA PRO A 152 1.86 -19.83 2.99
C PRO A 152 2.10 -19.86 4.50
N ALA A 153 1.05 -19.63 5.30
CA ALA A 153 1.09 -19.78 6.76
C ALA A 153 1.43 -21.22 7.18
N GLY A 154 1.07 -22.20 6.33
CA GLY A 154 1.29 -23.63 6.55
C GLY A 154 0.46 -24.23 7.69
N MET A 155 -0.29 -23.42 8.42
CA MET A 155 -1.19 -23.82 9.51
C MET A 155 -2.39 -22.90 9.53
N VAL A 156 -3.52 -23.41 10.02
CA VAL A 156 -4.76 -22.65 10.19
C VAL A 156 -4.54 -21.45 11.10
N ALA A 157 -5.20 -20.33 10.78
CA ALA A 157 -5.17 -19.08 11.52
C ALA A 157 -5.41 -19.26 13.03
N THR A 158 -4.77 -18.42 13.83
CA THR A 158 -4.80 -18.47 15.28
C THR A 158 -5.26 -17.15 15.87
N TYR A 159 -5.81 -17.21 17.09
CA TYR A 159 -6.04 -15.99 17.85
C TYR A 159 -4.69 -15.47 18.39
N GLU A 160 -4.30 -14.28 17.94
CA GLU A 160 -3.07 -13.62 18.37
C GLU A 160 -3.42 -12.57 19.43
N ARG A 161 -2.94 -12.78 20.67
CA ARG A 161 -3.25 -11.89 21.82
C ARG A 161 -2.76 -10.46 21.62
N GLU A 162 -1.59 -10.32 21.00
CA GLU A 162 -0.96 -9.02 20.71
C GLU A 162 -1.86 -8.13 19.84
N TYR A 163 -2.57 -8.72 18.87
CA TYR A 163 -3.43 -8.00 17.93
C TYR A 163 -4.92 -8.08 18.26
N GLY A 164 -5.31 -8.87 19.28
CA GLY A 164 -6.71 -9.05 19.67
C GLY A 164 -7.62 -9.68 18.61
N ARG A 165 -7.04 -10.38 17.61
CA ARG A 165 -7.78 -10.93 16.46
C ARG A 165 -7.24 -12.28 16.01
N VAL A 166 -8.08 -12.97 15.22
CA VAL A 166 -7.67 -14.19 14.51
C VAL A 166 -6.94 -13.76 13.24
N GLN A 167 -5.75 -14.31 13.04
CA GLN A 167 -4.96 -14.06 11.83
C GLN A 167 -4.03 -15.22 11.51
N ASP A 168 -3.53 -15.25 10.28
CA ASP A 168 -2.51 -16.20 9.86
C ASP A 168 -1.21 -16.03 10.64
N ARG A 169 -0.54 -17.14 10.90
CA ARG A 169 0.85 -17.11 11.33
C ARG A 169 1.75 -16.46 10.28
N PRO A 170 2.97 -16.03 10.64
CA PRO A 170 3.92 -15.51 9.67
C PRO A 170 4.06 -16.43 8.46
N TRP A 171 3.89 -15.87 7.26
CA TRP A 171 4.01 -16.62 6.02
C TRP A 171 5.44 -17.05 5.77
N LYS A 172 5.62 -18.27 5.28
CA LYS A 172 6.93 -18.90 5.11
C LYS A 172 7.62 -18.44 3.83
N ARG A 173 8.92 -18.20 3.92
CA ARG A 173 9.82 -17.76 2.83
C ARG A 173 9.75 -18.60 1.55
N LEU A 174 9.29 -19.84 1.62
CA LEU A 174 9.19 -20.77 0.49
C LEU A 174 8.47 -20.15 -0.70
N VAL A 175 7.37 -19.44 -0.47
CA VAL A 175 6.56 -18.81 -1.53
C VAL A 175 7.40 -17.80 -2.32
N GLY A 176 8.09 -16.89 -1.63
CA GLY A 176 8.98 -15.92 -2.29
C GLY A 176 10.15 -16.58 -3.02
N GLN A 177 10.69 -17.70 -2.52
CA GLN A 177 11.71 -18.48 -3.19
C GLN A 177 11.21 -19.11 -4.50
N LEU A 178 10.00 -19.68 -4.49
CA LEU A 178 9.37 -20.27 -5.69
C LEU A 178 9.14 -19.21 -6.75
N ILE A 179 8.56 -18.08 -6.38
CA ILE A 179 8.28 -16.97 -7.30
C ILE A 179 9.58 -16.45 -7.92
N LYS A 180 10.58 -16.18 -7.08
CA LYS A 180 11.88 -15.66 -7.54
C LYS A 180 12.56 -16.63 -8.51
N ARG A 181 12.45 -17.94 -8.26
CA ARG A 181 13.10 -18.98 -9.07
C ARG A 181 12.40 -19.22 -10.40
N TYR A 182 11.07 -19.27 -10.41
CA TYR A 182 10.28 -19.65 -11.58
C TYR A 182 9.59 -18.46 -12.26
N GLN A 183 9.79 -17.25 -11.74
CA GLN A 183 9.18 -16.02 -12.27
C GLN A 183 7.64 -16.16 -12.38
N CYS A 184 7.04 -16.83 -11.41
CA CYS A 184 5.60 -17.10 -11.42
C CYS A 184 4.79 -15.80 -11.45
N VAL A 185 3.75 -15.80 -12.26
CA VAL A 185 2.61 -14.92 -12.06
C VAL A 185 1.90 -15.33 -10.79
N THR A 186 1.40 -14.38 -9.99
CA THR A 186 0.80 -14.71 -8.69
C THR A 186 -0.62 -14.19 -8.58
N LEU A 187 -1.55 -15.01 -8.07
CA LEU A 187 -2.93 -14.65 -7.76
C LEU A 187 -3.13 -14.67 -6.24
N PRO A 188 -3.34 -13.52 -5.59
CA PRO A 188 -3.72 -13.48 -4.18
C PRO A 188 -5.24 -13.66 -4.04
N ILE A 189 -5.68 -14.48 -3.09
CA ILE A 189 -7.10 -14.70 -2.77
C ILE A 189 -7.28 -14.56 -1.26
N HIS A 190 -8.23 -13.74 -0.84
CA HIS A 190 -8.62 -13.66 0.56
C HIS A 190 -9.84 -14.53 0.83
N VAL A 191 -9.74 -15.36 1.85
CA VAL A 191 -10.82 -16.22 2.33
C VAL A 191 -11.38 -15.62 3.61
N ASP A 192 -12.65 -15.21 3.57
CA ASP A 192 -13.35 -14.74 4.75
C ASP A 192 -14.02 -15.91 5.46
N GLY A 193 -13.69 -16.07 6.72
CA GLY A 193 -14.25 -17.12 7.54
C GLY A 193 -13.55 -17.28 8.88
N ARG A 194 -14.26 -17.90 9.82
CA ARG A 194 -13.72 -18.22 11.16
C ARG A 194 -14.18 -19.59 11.62
N ASN A 195 -13.32 -20.23 12.37
CA ASN A 195 -13.69 -21.42 13.13
C ASN A 195 -14.40 -21.03 14.44
N SER A 196 -14.90 -22.01 15.17
CA SER A 196 -15.62 -21.77 16.43
C SER A 196 -14.69 -21.21 17.52
N THR A 197 -15.26 -20.48 18.48
CA THR A 197 -14.52 -19.97 19.65
C THR A 197 -13.84 -21.11 20.43
N VAL A 198 -14.50 -22.26 20.52
CA VAL A 198 -13.93 -23.47 21.16
C VAL A 198 -12.66 -23.95 20.46
N PHE A 199 -12.61 -23.86 19.11
CA PHE A 199 -11.41 -24.20 18.33
C PHE A 199 -10.22 -23.31 18.71
N TYR A 200 -10.44 -22.00 18.82
CA TYR A 200 -9.38 -21.06 19.19
C TYR A 200 -8.97 -21.21 20.66
N ALA A 201 -9.94 -21.38 21.57
CA ALA A 201 -9.67 -21.61 22.99
C ALA A 201 -8.84 -22.89 23.22
N ALA A 202 -9.20 -23.99 22.55
CA ALA A 202 -8.41 -25.22 22.57
C ALA A 202 -6.99 -25.03 22.06
N GLY A 203 -6.81 -24.21 21.02
CA GLY A 203 -5.52 -23.84 20.47
C GLY A 203 -4.64 -23.02 21.42
N MET A 204 -5.25 -22.22 22.31
CA MET A 204 -4.53 -21.48 23.36
C MET A 204 -4.01 -22.38 24.47
N ILE A 205 -4.68 -23.51 24.72
CA ILE A 205 -4.23 -24.52 25.70
C ILE A 205 -3.08 -25.33 25.10
N HIS A 206 -3.29 -25.92 23.91
CA HIS A 206 -2.25 -26.66 23.21
C HIS A 206 -2.51 -26.74 21.69
N PRO A 207 -1.51 -26.45 20.83
CA PRO A 207 -1.68 -26.44 19.37
C PRO A 207 -2.21 -27.74 18.75
N ARG A 208 -1.88 -28.93 19.33
CA ARG A 208 -2.36 -30.22 18.85
C ARG A 208 -3.86 -30.42 19.02
N LEU A 209 -4.47 -29.85 20.08
CA LEU A 209 -5.92 -29.90 20.29
C LEU A 209 -6.68 -29.26 19.14
N ARG A 210 -6.18 -28.12 18.64
CA ARG A 210 -6.73 -27.44 17.48
C ARG A 210 -6.70 -28.35 16.23
N THR A 211 -5.58 -29.01 15.98
CA THR A 211 -5.45 -29.93 14.83
C THR A 211 -6.44 -31.08 14.89
N ILE A 212 -6.66 -31.65 16.08
CA ILE A 212 -7.62 -32.74 16.30
C ILE A 212 -9.08 -32.29 16.09
N LEU A 213 -9.37 -30.99 16.33
CA LEU A 213 -10.70 -30.42 16.14
C LEU A 213 -11.02 -30.02 14.68
N LEU A 214 -10.05 -30.03 13.77
CA LEU A 214 -10.27 -29.63 12.37
C LEU A 214 -11.36 -30.43 11.65
N PRO A 215 -11.44 -31.78 11.78
CA PRO A 215 -12.51 -32.57 11.17
C PRO A 215 -13.91 -32.13 11.67
N ARG A 216 -14.04 -31.80 12.95
CA ARG A 216 -15.28 -31.28 13.54
C ARG A 216 -15.64 -29.92 12.98
N GLN A 217 -14.64 -29.02 12.77
CA GLN A 217 -14.90 -27.71 12.15
C GLN A 217 -15.40 -27.89 10.71
N LEU A 218 -14.88 -28.86 9.98
CA LEU A 218 -15.30 -29.16 8.61
C LEU A 218 -16.74 -29.74 8.58
N SER A 219 -17.04 -30.73 9.44
CA SER A 219 -18.36 -31.40 9.48
C SER A 219 -19.49 -30.48 9.97
N ASN A 220 -19.20 -29.40 10.70
CA ASN A 220 -20.18 -28.46 11.25
C ASN A 220 -20.41 -27.23 10.36
N LYS A 221 -20.17 -27.33 9.05
CA LYS A 221 -20.30 -26.20 8.10
C LYS A 221 -21.57 -26.23 7.25
N ASN A 222 -22.54 -27.07 7.57
CA ASN A 222 -23.82 -27.11 6.84
C ASN A 222 -24.50 -25.74 6.87
N GLY A 223 -24.90 -25.25 5.69
CA GLY A 223 -25.48 -23.92 5.48
C GLY A 223 -24.46 -22.76 5.54
N PHE A 224 -23.15 -23.06 5.64
CA PHE A 224 -22.11 -22.02 5.64
C PHE A 224 -21.85 -21.53 4.22
N ASN A 225 -21.84 -20.18 4.07
CA ASN A 225 -21.45 -19.53 2.82
C ASN A 225 -20.01 -18.97 2.95
N LEU A 226 -19.10 -19.51 2.14
CA LEU A 226 -17.69 -19.10 2.13
C LEU A 226 -17.50 -17.93 1.16
N THR A 227 -17.07 -16.78 1.66
CA THR A 227 -16.74 -15.63 0.79
C THR A 227 -15.28 -15.68 0.38
N LEU A 228 -15.02 -15.65 -0.92
CA LEU A 228 -13.70 -15.60 -1.54
C LEU A 228 -13.55 -14.26 -2.27
N THR A 229 -12.57 -13.43 -1.88
CA THR A 229 -12.25 -12.20 -2.59
C THR A 229 -11.04 -12.43 -3.48
N ILE A 230 -11.24 -12.33 -4.79
CA ILE A 230 -10.22 -12.62 -5.79
C ILE A 230 -9.41 -11.35 -6.07
N GLY A 231 -8.12 -11.35 -5.78
CA GLY A 231 -7.25 -10.22 -6.07
C GLY A 231 -6.86 -10.14 -7.55
N ARG A 232 -6.34 -8.98 -7.96
CA ARG A 232 -5.76 -8.83 -9.29
C ARG A 232 -4.47 -9.63 -9.42
N ILE A 233 -4.21 -10.16 -10.59
CA ILE A 233 -2.95 -10.82 -10.95
C ILE A 233 -1.76 -9.91 -10.62
N ILE A 234 -0.74 -10.48 -10.00
CA ILE A 234 0.55 -9.84 -9.73
C ILE A 234 1.57 -10.36 -10.77
N PRO A 235 1.98 -9.54 -11.74
CA PRO A 235 2.97 -9.93 -12.73
C PRO A 235 4.34 -10.16 -12.10
N SER A 236 5.16 -11.03 -12.69
CA SER A 236 6.52 -11.30 -12.21
C SER A 236 7.42 -10.04 -12.18
N GLU A 237 7.20 -9.10 -13.11
CA GLU A 237 7.91 -7.82 -13.19
C GLU A 237 7.67 -6.94 -11.97
N GLU A 238 6.48 -6.97 -11.41
CA GLU A 238 6.15 -6.23 -10.18
C GLU A 238 6.91 -6.81 -8.98
N ILE A 239 6.98 -8.13 -8.89
CA ILE A 239 7.66 -8.82 -7.79
C ILE A 239 9.19 -8.67 -7.87
N ARG A 240 9.76 -8.53 -9.07
CA ARG A 240 11.21 -8.27 -9.25
C ARG A 240 11.69 -6.97 -8.59
N LEU A 241 10.79 -6.05 -8.29
CA LEU A 241 11.11 -4.84 -7.52
C LEU A 241 11.50 -5.15 -6.08
N VAL A 242 11.09 -6.30 -5.56
CA VAL A 242 11.40 -6.79 -4.21
C VAL A 242 12.48 -7.87 -4.30
N ARG A 243 13.62 -7.69 -3.63
CA ARG A 243 14.79 -8.56 -3.83
C ARG A 243 14.84 -9.77 -2.91
N ASP A 244 14.46 -9.60 -1.65
CA ASP A 244 14.50 -10.70 -0.67
C ASP A 244 13.27 -11.61 -0.78
N PRO A 245 13.43 -12.94 -0.76
CA PRO A 245 12.30 -13.87 -0.81
C PRO A 245 11.31 -13.73 0.36
N GLN A 246 11.77 -13.35 1.57
CA GLN A 246 10.84 -13.11 2.66
C GLN A 246 10.03 -11.84 2.43
N ALA A 247 10.67 -10.77 1.94
CA ALA A 247 9.99 -9.54 1.57
C ALA A 247 8.97 -9.75 0.44
N ILE A 248 9.25 -10.61 -0.54
CA ILE A 248 8.27 -11.04 -1.55
C ILE A 248 7.07 -11.70 -0.86
N THR A 249 7.31 -12.62 0.06
CA THR A 249 6.24 -13.30 0.80
C THR A 249 5.41 -12.32 1.63
N ASP A 250 6.06 -11.37 2.31
CA ASP A 250 5.40 -10.34 3.10
C ASP A 250 4.59 -9.36 2.23
N TYR A 251 5.10 -8.99 1.04
CA TYR A 251 4.37 -8.24 0.02
C TYR A 251 3.07 -8.94 -0.40
N LEU A 252 3.14 -10.24 -0.67
CA LEU A 252 1.97 -11.04 -1.02
C LEU A 252 0.98 -11.16 0.12
N ARG A 253 1.46 -11.29 1.35
CA ARG A 253 0.60 -11.32 2.53
C ARG A 253 -0.18 -10.02 2.68
N VAL A 254 0.49 -8.87 2.63
CA VAL A 254 -0.20 -7.56 2.69
C VAL A 254 -1.19 -7.42 1.54
N SER A 255 -0.82 -7.84 0.31
CA SER A 255 -1.72 -7.81 -0.84
C SER A 255 -2.96 -8.70 -0.66
N THR A 256 -2.82 -9.85 0.00
CA THR A 256 -3.93 -10.77 0.28
C THR A 256 -4.82 -10.26 1.42
N ASP A 257 -4.21 -9.82 2.52
CA ASP A 257 -4.95 -9.33 3.70
C ASP A 257 -5.69 -8.01 3.39
N ALA A 258 -5.16 -7.19 2.46
CA ALA A 258 -5.83 -5.98 1.98
C ALA A 258 -7.16 -6.24 1.28
N LEU A 259 -7.34 -7.42 0.67
CA LEU A 259 -8.59 -7.81 0.00
C LEU A 259 -9.79 -7.90 0.98
N GLU A 260 -9.55 -8.16 2.27
CA GLU A 260 -10.58 -8.12 3.32
C GLU A 260 -11.26 -6.74 3.36
N GLN A 261 -10.50 -5.66 3.23
CA GLN A 261 -10.99 -4.30 3.39
C GLN A 261 -11.56 -3.69 2.11
N LEU A 262 -11.14 -4.16 0.93
CA LEU A 262 -11.71 -3.71 -0.34
C LEU A 262 -13.22 -4.03 -0.42
N SER A 263 -13.68 -5.02 0.30
CA SER A 263 -15.10 -5.37 0.39
C SER A 263 -15.92 -4.44 1.29
N LEU A 264 -15.27 -3.59 2.10
CA LEU A 264 -15.88 -2.74 3.12
C LEU A 264 -15.79 -1.24 2.80
N SER A 265 -14.97 -0.83 1.84
CA SER A 265 -14.72 0.58 1.54
C SER A 265 -15.82 1.18 0.65
N VAL A 266 -16.72 1.92 1.28
CA VAL A 266 -17.55 2.95 0.61
C VAL A 266 -16.78 4.27 0.73
N SER A 267 -16.26 4.77 -0.39
CA SER A 267 -15.65 6.10 -0.45
C SER A 267 -16.67 7.15 0.02
N LYS A 268 -16.36 7.84 1.12
CA LYS A 268 -17.13 9.00 1.55
C LYS A 268 -16.85 10.15 0.58
N LYS A 269 -17.78 10.44 -0.33
CA LYS A 269 -17.74 11.66 -1.14
C LYS A 269 -17.90 12.89 -0.24
N MET A 270 -17.20 13.97 -0.61
CA MET A 270 -17.39 15.29 0.01
C MET A 270 -18.86 15.68 0.07
N THR A 271 -19.32 16.08 1.26
CA THR A 271 -20.70 16.55 1.51
C THR A 271 -20.81 18.06 1.64
N HIS A 272 -19.74 18.81 1.36
CA HIS A 272 -19.77 20.27 1.47
C HIS A 272 -20.36 20.95 0.25
N THR A 273 -21.14 22.02 0.47
CA THR A 273 -21.65 22.89 -0.58
C THR A 273 -20.47 23.59 -1.26
N ILE A 274 -20.17 23.21 -2.50
CA ILE A 274 -19.07 23.75 -3.27
C ILE A 274 -19.48 25.10 -3.86
N LYS A 275 -18.78 26.19 -3.50
CA LYS A 275 -19.01 27.50 -4.13
C LYS A 275 -18.47 27.54 -5.57
N PRO A 276 -19.12 28.24 -6.49
CA PRO A 276 -18.62 28.45 -7.84
C PRO A 276 -17.24 29.10 -7.82
N ILE A 277 -16.39 28.72 -8.78
CA ILE A 277 -15.07 29.32 -8.96
C ILE A 277 -15.21 30.47 -9.95
N PRO A 278 -14.69 31.67 -9.64
CA PRO A 278 -14.74 32.81 -10.55
C PRO A 278 -13.85 32.61 -11.78
N VAL A 279 -14.21 33.24 -12.88
CA VAL A 279 -13.40 33.28 -14.10
C VAL A 279 -12.78 34.68 -14.22
N ASN A 280 -11.45 34.78 -14.23
CA ASN A 280 -10.75 36.04 -14.36
C ASN A 280 -10.51 36.42 -15.85
N ASN A 281 -10.33 37.73 -16.10
CA ASN A 281 -10.00 38.23 -17.42
C ASN A 281 -8.52 37.94 -17.76
N SER A 282 -8.27 37.05 -18.71
CA SER A 282 -6.93 36.59 -19.11
C SER A 282 -6.02 37.71 -19.61
N LEU A 283 -6.56 38.72 -20.34
CA LEU A 283 -5.78 39.83 -20.88
C LEU A 283 -5.30 40.81 -19.80
N GLN A 284 -6.12 41.03 -18.76
CA GLN A 284 -5.70 41.83 -17.62
C GLN A 284 -4.62 41.13 -16.81
N LEU A 285 -4.76 39.81 -16.64
CA LEU A 285 -3.77 38.99 -15.95
C LEU A 285 -2.42 38.99 -16.69
N GLU A 286 -2.43 38.89 -18.03
CA GLU A 286 -1.22 38.95 -18.85
C GLU A 286 -0.46 40.26 -18.60
N LYS A 287 -1.15 41.42 -18.59
CA LYS A 287 -0.54 42.71 -18.33
C LYS A 287 0.13 42.78 -16.95
N GLU A 288 -0.55 42.26 -15.90
CA GLU A 288 0.03 42.24 -14.56
C GLU A 288 1.25 41.30 -14.46
N VAL A 289 1.25 40.15 -15.17
CA VAL A 289 2.42 39.30 -15.27
C VAL A 289 3.57 39.98 -16.01
N GLU A 290 3.28 40.78 -17.04
CA GLU A 290 4.30 41.59 -17.73
C GLU A 290 4.97 42.59 -16.80
N ASP A 291 4.23 43.21 -15.88
CA ASP A 291 4.76 44.14 -14.88
C ASP A 291 5.68 43.46 -13.85
N LEU A 292 5.66 42.12 -13.77
CA LEU A 292 6.52 41.30 -12.89
C LEU A 292 7.84 40.88 -13.54
N LYS A 293 8.27 41.45 -14.67
CA LYS A 293 9.49 41.04 -15.39
C LYS A 293 10.76 41.00 -14.52
N GLU A 294 10.87 41.90 -13.55
CA GLU A 294 12.01 41.94 -12.61
C GLU A 294 12.10 40.69 -11.70
N PHE A 295 10.96 40.00 -11.46
CA PHE A 295 10.86 38.80 -10.64
C PHE A 295 10.94 37.52 -11.47
N ARG A 296 11.21 37.57 -12.78
CA ARG A 296 11.32 36.40 -13.63
C ARG A 296 12.64 35.68 -13.40
N LEU A 297 12.53 34.40 -12.95
CA LEU A 297 13.68 33.56 -12.69
C LEU A 297 14.12 32.73 -13.90
N ILE A 298 13.17 32.31 -14.74
CA ILE A 298 13.42 31.47 -15.92
C ILE A 298 12.52 31.92 -17.06
N GLU A 299 13.12 32.03 -18.23
CA GLU A 299 12.43 32.15 -19.50
C GLU A 299 12.50 30.84 -20.26
N HIS A 300 11.38 30.40 -20.80
CA HIS A 300 11.24 29.17 -21.59
C HIS A 300 10.24 29.45 -22.73
N ASP A 301 10.26 28.64 -23.79
CA ASP A 301 9.47 28.91 -25.02
C ASP A 301 7.98 29.13 -24.73
N GLU A 302 7.32 28.20 -24.04
CA GLU A 302 5.89 28.30 -23.71
C GLU A 302 5.64 28.87 -22.31
N PHE A 303 6.61 28.81 -21.42
CA PHE A 303 6.43 29.08 -20.00
C PHE A 303 7.48 30.04 -19.46
N ASP A 304 7.07 30.91 -18.55
CA ASP A 304 7.99 31.67 -17.69
C ASP A 304 7.79 31.32 -16.22
N VAL A 305 8.87 31.34 -15.44
CA VAL A 305 8.83 31.12 -13.99
C VAL A 305 9.16 32.41 -13.27
N TYR A 306 8.26 32.82 -12.40
CA TYR A 306 8.38 34.03 -11.58
C TYR A 306 8.43 33.64 -10.08
N CYS A 307 9.07 34.52 -9.27
CA CYS A 307 9.00 34.44 -7.81
C CYS A 307 8.90 35.86 -7.26
N ALA A 308 7.72 36.26 -6.78
CA ALA A 308 7.45 37.63 -6.34
C ALA A 308 6.80 37.66 -4.95
N PRO A 309 7.00 38.77 -4.19
CA PRO A 309 6.32 38.96 -2.91
C PRO A 309 4.83 39.28 -3.12
N TYR A 310 4.03 39.01 -2.11
CA TYR A 310 2.57 39.11 -2.13
C TYR A 310 2.06 40.50 -2.60
N ASP A 311 2.64 41.58 -2.07
CA ASP A 311 2.27 42.96 -2.34
C ASP A 311 2.49 43.43 -3.80
N ARG A 312 3.29 42.69 -4.56
CA ARG A 312 3.58 42.96 -5.97
C ARG A 312 2.67 42.19 -6.94
N LEU A 313 1.89 41.23 -6.46
CA LEU A 313 1.20 40.26 -7.32
C LEU A 313 -0.17 40.69 -7.84
N GLY A 314 -0.83 41.69 -7.26
CA GLY A 314 -2.13 42.18 -7.73
C GLY A 314 -3.17 41.08 -7.99
N LEU A 315 -3.69 40.98 -9.22
CA LEU A 315 -4.61 39.91 -9.62
C LEU A 315 -3.94 38.54 -9.76
N VAL A 316 -2.62 38.49 -9.92
CA VAL A 316 -1.89 37.21 -10.05
C VAL A 316 -2.07 36.35 -8.81
N ILE A 317 -2.04 36.92 -7.58
CA ILE A 317 -2.24 36.16 -6.36
C ILE A 317 -3.68 35.60 -6.26
N GLU A 318 -4.67 36.35 -6.73
CA GLU A 318 -6.04 35.85 -6.80
C GLU A 318 -6.16 34.64 -7.75
N GLN A 319 -5.52 34.77 -8.94
CA GLN A 319 -5.52 33.69 -9.92
C GLN A 319 -4.75 32.46 -9.41
N ILE A 320 -3.65 32.64 -8.67
CA ILE A 320 -2.96 31.54 -7.98
C ILE A 320 -3.91 30.85 -6.99
N ALA A 321 -4.64 31.60 -6.16
CA ALA A 321 -5.57 31.07 -5.17
C ALA A 321 -6.76 30.34 -5.82
N ILE A 322 -7.26 30.83 -6.97
CA ILE A 322 -8.31 30.16 -7.76
C ILE A 322 -7.77 28.84 -8.34
N SER A 323 -6.62 28.87 -9.00
CA SER A 323 -5.99 27.68 -9.62
C SER A 323 -5.63 26.63 -8.59
N ARG A 324 -5.26 27.05 -7.38
CA ARG A 324 -4.99 26.24 -6.20
C ARG A 324 -6.24 25.48 -5.75
N GLU A 325 -7.36 26.21 -5.57
CA GLU A 325 -8.64 25.61 -5.20
C GLU A 325 -9.15 24.62 -6.27
N ILE A 326 -9.05 24.95 -7.57
CA ILE A 326 -9.40 24.04 -8.67
C ILE A 326 -8.63 22.74 -8.54
N THR A 327 -7.31 22.85 -8.35
CA THR A 327 -6.42 21.69 -8.31
C THR A 327 -6.67 20.83 -7.08
N PHE A 328 -6.86 21.43 -5.91
CA PHE A 328 -7.11 20.69 -4.68
C PHE A 328 -8.50 20.04 -4.67
N ARG A 329 -9.51 20.66 -5.27
CA ARG A 329 -10.82 20.01 -5.46
C ARG A 329 -10.73 18.76 -6.33
N ASP A 330 -9.95 18.80 -7.40
CA ASP A 330 -9.78 17.67 -8.32
C ASP A 330 -9.22 16.41 -7.62
N VAL A 331 -8.47 16.60 -6.54
CA VAL A 331 -7.91 15.52 -5.72
C VAL A 331 -8.65 15.31 -4.39
N GLY A 332 -9.78 15.98 -4.17
CA GLY A 332 -10.59 15.86 -2.94
C GLY A 332 -10.01 16.57 -1.72
N GLU A 333 -9.13 17.55 -1.90
CA GLU A 333 -8.48 18.33 -0.83
C GLU A 333 -8.91 19.80 -0.79
N GLY A 334 -9.82 20.25 -1.65
CA GLY A 334 -10.25 21.65 -1.72
C GLY A 334 -10.91 22.16 -0.45
N THR A 335 -10.81 23.48 -0.23
CA THR A 335 -11.43 24.16 0.92
C THR A 335 -12.95 24.28 0.79
N GLY A 336 -13.50 24.13 -0.42
CA GLY A 336 -14.91 24.34 -0.75
C GLY A 336 -15.28 25.82 -0.94
N PHE A 337 -14.33 26.75 -0.75
CA PHE A 337 -14.50 28.19 -1.05
C PHE A 337 -14.24 28.48 -2.52
N SER A 338 -14.58 29.68 -2.98
CA SER A 338 -14.32 30.10 -4.38
C SER A 338 -12.83 30.20 -4.74
N LYS A 339 -11.97 30.37 -3.76
CA LYS A 339 -10.50 30.41 -3.87
C LYS A 339 -9.86 29.90 -2.58
N ASP A 340 -8.69 29.27 -2.67
CA ASP A 340 -7.85 28.88 -1.52
C ASP A 340 -6.86 30.01 -1.21
N SER A 341 -7.20 30.86 -0.25
CA SER A 341 -6.32 31.91 0.26
C SER A 341 -6.37 31.90 1.78
N ASP A 342 -5.25 32.18 2.41
CA ASP A 342 -5.11 32.27 3.87
C ASP A 342 -4.21 33.46 4.26
N GLU A 343 -4.15 33.79 5.55
CA GLU A 343 -3.34 34.88 6.09
C GLU A 343 -1.85 34.73 5.81
N PHE A 344 -1.37 33.51 5.69
CA PHE A 344 0.03 33.21 5.42
C PHE A 344 0.47 33.62 4.00
N ASP A 345 -0.43 33.77 3.05
CA ASP A 345 -0.08 34.21 1.71
C ASP A 345 0.73 35.52 1.72
N SER A 346 0.43 36.44 2.66
CA SER A 346 1.13 37.71 2.79
C SER A 346 2.56 37.64 3.33
N HIS A 347 2.91 36.53 3.99
CA HIS A 347 4.23 36.33 4.61
C HIS A 347 5.23 35.62 3.69
N TYR A 348 4.78 35.09 2.54
CA TYR A 348 5.55 34.24 1.65
C TYR A 348 5.76 34.89 0.30
N LEU A 349 6.85 34.49 -0.35
CA LEU A 349 7.00 34.66 -1.78
C LEU A 349 6.16 33.62 -2.52
N HIS A 350 5.70 34.00 -3.72
CA HIS A 350 4.95 33.11 -4.60
C HIS A 350 5.76 32.79 -5.84
N LEU A 351 6.22 31.54 -5.92
CA LEU A 351 6.84 30.98 -7.10
C LEU A 351 5.74 30.41 -8.00
N PHE A 352 5.61 30.90 -9.23
CA PHE A 352 4.58 30.42 -10.15
C PHE A 352 5.09 30.20 -11.56
N LEU A 353 4.42 29.29 -12.27
CA LEU A 353 4.65 28.95 -13.67
C LEU A 353 3.54 29.57 -14.50
N TRP A 354 3.91 30.49 -15.37
CA TRP A 354 3.03 31.19 -16.28
C TRP A 354 3.06 30.56 -17.67
N ASP A 355 1.92 30.16 -18.22
CA ASP A 355 1.75 29.72 -19.60
C ASP A 355 1.46 30.96 -20.48
N LYS A 356 2.42 31.36 -21.30
CA LYS A 356 2.35 32.55 -22.19
C LYS A 356 1.36 32.35 -23.34
N ILE A 357 1.07 31.10 -23.72
CA ILE A 357 0.20 30.77 -24.85
C ILE A 357 -1.26 30.79 -24.42
N ASN A 358 -1.54 30.12 -23.30
CA ASN A 358 -2.91 29.98 -22.82
C ASN A 358 -3.29 31.04 -21.77
N LEU A 359 -2.37 31.94 -21.42
CA LEU A 359 -2.54 33.03 -20.44
C LEU A 359 -3.08 32.48 -19.08
N LYS A 360 -2.43 31.44 -18.56
CA LYS A 360 -2.86 30.71 -17.35
C LYS A 360 -1.71 30.48 -16.38
N ILE A 361 -2.05 30.38 -15.09
CA ILE A 361 -1.14 29.85 -14.07
C ILE A 361 -1.14 28.32 -14.18
N ALA A 362 -0.01 27.74 -14.62
CA ALA A 362 0.15 26.30 -14.80
C ALA A 362 0.51 25.57 -13.49
N GLY A 363 1.01 26.28 -12.49
CA GLY A 363 1.33 25.74 -11.16
C GLY A 363 2.02 26.77 -10.30
N ALA A 364 2.08 26.52 -8.99
CA ALA A 364 2.77 27.42 -8.07
C ALA A 364 3.25 26.71 -6.79
N TYR A 365 4.10 27.41 -6.06
CA TYR A 365 4.56 27.11 -4.70
C TYR A 365 4.54 28.37 -3.85
N ARG A 366 4.25 28.22 -2.56
CA ARG A 366 4.52 29.24 -1.53
C ARG A 366 5.92 28.97 -0.99
N VAL A 367 6.77 30.02 -0.87
CA VAL A 367 8.19 29.94 -0.50
C VAL A 367 8.45 30.91 0.62
N GLY A 368 8.78 30.42 1.82
CA GLY A 368 9.04 31.24 2.99
C GLY A 368 10.44 31.06 3.55
N PHE A 369 11.21 32.13 3.65
CA PHE A 369 12.49 32.14 4.35
C PHE A 369 12.22 32.14 5.86
N VAL A 370 12.59 31.06 6.54
CA VAL A 370 12.20 30.80 7.93
C VAL A 370 12.68 31.87 8.89
N ASP A 371 13.92 32.28 8.77
CA ASP A 371 14.53 33.32 9.61
C ASP A 371 13.85 34.69 9.42
N GLU A 372 13.51 35.07 8.19
CA GLU A 372 12.80 36.30 7.88
C GLU A 372 11.38 36.30 8.47
N ILE A 373 10.63 35.19 8.24
CA ILE A 373 9.27 35.04 8.78
C ILE A 373 9.29 35.04 10.31
N VAL A 374 10.19 34.25 10.90
CA VAL A 374 10.26 34.14 12.37
C VAL A 374 10.71 35.46 13.02
N SER A 375 11.59 36.24 12.39
CA SER A 375 12.01 37.54 12.90
C SER A 375 10.89 38.58 12.89
N THR A 376 9.96 38.49 11.93
CA THR A 376 8.88 39.49 11.73
C THR A 376 7.55 39.06 12.34
N HIS A 377 7.20 37.79 12.29
CA HIS A 377 5.90 37.23 12.67
C HIS A 377 5.98 36.17 13.77
N GLY A 378 7.19 35.87 14.28
CA GLY A 378 7.40 34.76 15.19
C GLY A 378 7.22 33.39 14.51
N VAL A 379 7.36 32.32 15.29
CA VAL A 379 7.21 30.93 14.79
C VAL A 379 5.78 30.67 14.27
N GLU A 380 4.79 31.38 14.81
CA GLU A 380 3.38 31.28 14.39
C GLU A 380 3.14 31.84 12.98
N GLY A 381 4.08 32.62 12.41
CA GLY A 381 4.06 33.07 11.01
C GLY A 381 4.34 31.95 10.01
N LEU A 382 4.83 30.79 10.46
CA LEU A 382 5.04 29.63 9.60
C LEU A 382 3.74 28.84 9.41
N TYR A 383 3.38 28.54 8.16
CA TYR A 383 2.15 27.79 7.86
C TYR A 383 2.12 26.42 8.54
N SER A 384 3.22 25.70 8.53
CA SER A 384 3.31 24.37 9.12
C SER A 384 3.04 24.39 10.65
N ARG A 385 3.22 25.53 11.31
CA ARG A 385 2.85 25.69 12.72
C ARG A 385 1.36 25.53 12.98
N SER A 386 0.51 25.81 11.99
CA SER A 386 -0.93 25.55 12.06
C SER A 386 -1.29 24.05 12.09
N LEU A 387 -0.36 23.18 11.75
CA LEU A 387 -0.53 21.72 11.67
C LEU A 387 0.29 20.97 12.73
N TYR A 388 1.40 21.58 13.19
CA TYR A 388 2.36 20.92 14.08
C TYR A 388 2.75 21.82 15.25
N ARG A 389 3.02 21.20 16.39
CA ARG A 389 3.68 21.85 17.52
C ARG A 389 5.18 21.62 17.42
N TYR A 390 5.97 22.67 17.54
CA TYR A 390 7.41 22.60 17.53
C TYR A 390 7.99 22.74 18.93
N ASP A 391 9.03 21.95 19.23
CA ASP A 391 9.94 22.21 20.33
C ASP A 391 10.77 23.46 20.05
N ASP A 392 11.19 24.19 21.09
CA ASP A 392 11.93 25.44 20.97
C ASP A 392 13.24 25.28 20.17
N SER A 393 13.82 24.10 20.16
CA SER A 393 15.05 23.79 19.43
C SER A 393 14.82 23.45 17.94
N PHE A 394 13.57 23.24 17.51
CA PHE A 394 13.28 22.79 16.14
C PHE A 394 13.79 23.78 15.08
N ILE A 395 13.43 25.06 15.21
CA ILE A 395 13.84 26.12 14.26
C ILE A 395 15.36 26.29 14.23
N THR A 396 15.97 26.30 15.41
CA THR A 396 17.44 26.40 15.53
C THR A 396 18.13 25.22 14.82
N LYS A 397 17.58 24.03 14.96
CA LYS A 397 18.12 22.80 14.36
C LYS A 397 17.89 22.71 12.85
N LEU A 398 16.80 23.28 12.33
CA LEU A 398 16.59 23.42 10.88
C LEU A 398 17.70 24.28 10.23
N GLY A 399 18.21 25.26 10.97
CA GLY A 399 19.16 26.24 10.44
C GLY A 399 18.56 27.14 9.37
N ALA A 400 19.37 27.54 8.39
CA ALA A 400 18.91 28.33 7.25
C ALA A 400 17.99 27.45 6.35
N ALA A 401 16.70 27.60 6.53
CA ALA A 401 15.67 26.77 5.92
C ALA A 401 14.63 27.60 5.16
N ILE A 402 14.04 26.97 4.14
CA ILE A 402 12.92 27.51 3.37
C ILE A 402 11.71 26.61 3.58
N GLU A 403 10.61 27.19 4.05
CA GLU A 403 9.33 26.50 4.09
C GLU A 403 8.66 26.54 2.71
N MET A 404 8.32 25.34 2.21
CA MET A 404 7.65 25.12 0.93
C MET A 404 6.22 24.70 1.19
N GLY A 405 5.25 25.41 0.65
CA GLY A 405 3.84 25.09 0.86
C GLY A 405 2.96 25.33 -0.35
N ARG A 406 1.69 24.91 -0.23
CA ARG A 406 0.65 25.16 -1.25
C ARG A 406 1.10 24.81 -2.67
N SER A 407 1.84 23.71 -2.81
CA SER A 407 2.36 23.26 -4.10
C SER A 407 1.25 22.63 -4.95
N PHE A 408 1.11 23.10 -6.18
CA PHE A 408 0.18 22.49 -7.13
C PHE A 408 0.66 22.60 -8.57
N ILE A 409 0.18 21.69 -9.41
CA ILE A 409 0.17 21.78 -10.87
C ILE A 409 -1.29 21.71 -11.30
N HIS A 410 -1.76 22.73 -12.01
CA HIS A 410 -3.14 22.79 -12.49
C HIS A 410 -3.49 21.55 -13.32
N PRO A 411 -4.71 20.97 -13.24
CA PRO A 411 -5.08 19.71 -13.90
C PRO A 411 -4.72 19.65 -15.39
N ASP A 412 -4.88 20.74 -16.14
CA ASP A 412 -4.53 20.82 -17.57
C ASP A 412 -3.04 20.56 -17.85
N TYR A 413 -2.16 20.69 -16.85
CA TYR A 413 -0.70 20.59 -16.96
C TYR A 413 -0.08 19.41 -16.22
N GLN A 414 -0.85 18.63 -15.46
CA GLN A 414 -0.32 17.51 -14.64
C GLN A 414 0.33 16.39 -15.46
N ARG A 415 -0.11 16.19 -16.71
CA ARG A 415 0.47 15.20 -17.62
C ARG A 415 1.73 15.67 -18.34
N ARG A 416 2.10 16.95 -18.20
CA ARG A 416 3.30 17.56 -18.79
C ARG A 416 4.43 17.55 -17.77
N SER A 417 5.42 16.68 -17.96
CA SER A 417 6.59 16.60 -17.05
C SER A 417 7.40 17.90 -16.97
N VAL A 418 7.29 18.77 -17.96
CA VAL A 418 7.97 20.06 -18.02
C VAL A 418 7.50 21.01 -16.91
N SER A 419 6.21 21.02 -16.54
CA SER A 419 5.64 21.96 -15.57
C SER A 419 6.29 21.83 -14.18
N LEU A 420 6.30 20.62 -13.61
CA LEU A 420 6.94 20.37 -12.33
C LEU A 420 8.46 20.61 -12.39
N ASN A 421 9.10 20.24 -13.51
CA ASN A 421 10.53 20.44 -13.70
C ASN A 421 10.92 21.92 -13.72
N LEU A 422 10.13 22.78 -14.37
CA LEU A 422 10.40 24.23 -14.42
C LEU A 422 10.22 24.89 -13.05
N LEU A 423 9.18 24.52 -12.29
CA LEU A 423 9.03 25.00 -10.91
C LEU A 423 10.22 24.58 -10.03
N TRP A 424 10.69 23.35 -10.14
CA TRP A 424 11.88 22.91 -9.39
C TRP A 424 13.17 23.58 -9.86
N ARG A 425 13.29 23.95 -11.13
CA ARG A 425 14.37 24.80 -11.60
C ARG A 425 14.27 26.21 -11.01
N GLY A 426 13.04 26.74 -10.83
CA GLY A 426 12.79 27.99 -10.11
C GLY A 426 13.28 27.92 -8.66
N ILE A 427 12.93 26.84 -7.93
CA ILE A 427 13.46 26.59 -6.57
C ILE A 427 14.99 26.51 -6.59
N GLY A 428 15.56 25.83 -7.58
CA GLY A 428 17.02 25.77 -7.77
C GLY A 428 17.66 27.14 -7.96
N ARG A 429 17.01 28.06 -8.70
CA ARG A 429 17.46 29.44 -8.85
C ARG A 429 17.41 30.21 -7.52
N ILE A 430 16.33 30.04 -6.74
CA ILE A 430 16.21 30.65 -5.41
C ILE A 430 17.37 30.21 -4.51
N LEU A 431 17.67 28.91 -4.47
CA LEU A 431 18.81 28.38 -3.66
C LEU A 431 20.17 28.90 -4.15
N VAL A 432 20.37 29.04 -5.46
CA VAL A 432 21.63 29.59 -6.02
C VAL A 432 21.79 31.07 -5.68
N SER A 433 20.69 31.84 -5.68
CA SER A 433 20.71 33.27 -5.30
C SER A 433 20.83 33.46 -3.80
N ASN A 434 20.41 32.48 -3.00
CA ASN A 434 20.44 32.52 -1.53
C ASN A 434 21.26 31.33 -0.99
N PRO A 435 22.57 31.30 -1.20
CA PRO A 435 23.37 30.10 -1.01
C PRO A 435 23.58 29.69 0.45
N GLY A 436 23.15 30.50 1.41
CA GLY A 436 23.10 30.11 2.83
C GLY A 436 22.05 29.06 3.13
N TYR A 437 20.97 29.02 2.34
CA TYR A 437 19.85 28.09 2.55
C TYR A 437 20.09 26.76 1.87
N HIS A 438 19.91 25.69 2.63
CA HIS A 438 20.11 24.32 2.14
C HIS A 438 19.03 23.34 2.59
N THR A 439 18.19 23.71 3.55
CA THR A 439 17.10 22.89 4.05
C THR A 439 15.77 23.37 3.46
N LEU A 440 15.06 22.49 2.78
CA LEU A 440 13.68 22.69 2.36
C LEU A 440 12.78 21.84 3.26
N PHE A 441 11.69 22.40 3.77
CA PHE A 441 10.74 21.61 4.53
C PHE A 441 9.30 22.10 4.29
N GLY A 442 8.31 21.31 4.69
CA GLY A 442 6.92 21.70 4.58
C GLY A 442 5.99 20.49 4.61
N SER A 443 4.70 20.74 4.49
CA SER A 443 3.68 19.73 4.51
C SER A 443 3.40 19.18 3.11
N VAL A 444 3.28 17.86 3.00
CA VAL A 444 2.87 17.18 1.77
C VAL A 444 1.64 16.32 2.06
N SER A 445 0.59 16.51 1.24
CA SER A 445 -0.72 15.90 1.47
C SER A 445 -0.88 14.52 0.85
N VAL A 446 -1.72 13.71 1.48
CA VAL A 446 -2.33 12.49 0.94
C VAL A 446 -3.84 12.61 1.13
N SER A 447 -4.56 12.68 0.03
CA SER A 447 -6.00 12.93 0.00
C SER A 447 -6.81 11.93 0.83
N ARG A 448 -7.95 12.39 1.36
CA ARG A 448 -8.95 11.55 2.00
C ARG A 448 -9.60 10.53 1.05
N GLU A 449 -9.46 10.72 -0.24
CA GLU A 449 -9.91 9.73 -1.23
C GLU A 449 -9.13 8.41 -1.20
N TYR A 450 -7.94 8.39 -0.60
CA TYR A 450 -7.26 7.13 -0.31
C TYR A 450 -7.98 6.40 0.81
N SER A 451 -8.11 5.09 0.68
CA SER A 451 -8.67 4.23 1.73
C SER A 451 -7.88 4.38 3.05
N ASP A 452 -8.54 4.16 4.18
CA ASP A 452 -7.87 4.21 5.49
C ASP A 452 -6.69 3.21 5.56
N LEU A 453 -6.80 2.08 4.86
CA LEU A 453 -5.72 1.10 4.76
C LEU A 453 -4.52 1.65 3.99
N ALA A 454 -4.75 2.26 2.81
CA ALA A 454 -3.69 2.83 1.99
C ALA A 454 -2.98 3.99 2.71
N ARG A 455 -3.74 4.87 3.38
CA ARG A 455 -3.20 5.97 4.20
C ARG A 455 -2.35 5.45 5.35
N SER A 456 -2.83 4.44 6.07
CA SER A 456 -2.09 3.81 7.17
C SER A 456 -0.82 3.11 6.68
N LEU A 457 -0.87 2.47 5.50
CA LEU A 457 0.32 1.86 4.87
C LEU A 457 1.37 2.92 4.51
N ILE A 458 0.95 4.04 3.92
CA ILE A 458 1.84 5.15 3.58
C ILE A 458 2.52 5.68 4.85
N VAL A 459 1.76 5.96 5.90
CA VAL A 459 2.31 6.45 7.19
C VAL A 459 3.33 5.49 7.76
N ASP A 460 2.95 4.21 7.92
CA ASP A 460 3.80 3.22 8.57
C ASP A 460 5.09 2.95 7.77
N VAL A 461 5.00 2.81 6.44
CA VAL A 461 6.19 2.57 5.61
C VAL A 461 7.11 3.77 5.63
N LEU A 462 6.57 5.00 5.52
CA LEU A 462 7.39 6.20 5.49
C LEU A 462 8.06 6.49 6.84
N LEU A 463 7.34 6.32 7.94
CA LEU A 463 7.94 6.49 9.28
C LEU A 463 8.93 5.37 9.63
N SER A 464 8.75 4.17 9.09
CA SER A 464 9.73 3.08 9.31
C SER A 464 11.01 3.25 8.50
N ASN A 465 10.92 3.72 7.24
CA ASN A 465 12.04 3.72 6.30
C ASN A 465 12.61 5.11 5.98
N PHE A 466 11.81 6.17 6.13
CA PHE A 466 12.17 7.54 5.76
C PHE A 466 11.99 8.54 6.92
N LYS A 467 12.05 8.07 8.16
CA LYS A 467 11.87 8.92 9.34
C LYS A 467 13.01 9.95 9.46
N ALA A 468 12.65 11.21 9.67
CA ALA A 468 13.56 12.29 10.01
C ALA A 468 13.97 12.21 11.50
N ARG A 469 14.80 11.22 11.84
CA ARG A 469 15.14 10.88 13.25
C ARG A 469 15.67 12.06 14.06
N GLU A 470 16.35 12.99 13.42
CA GLU A 470 16.90 14.18 14.07
C GLU A 470 15.82 15.19 14.46
N PHE A 471 14.66 15.17 13.80
CA PHE A 471 13.60 16.13 13.97
C PHE A 471 12.32 15.53 14.56
N SER A 472 12.14 14.21 14.48
CA SER A 472 10.89 13.55 14.84
C SER A 472 10.47 13.71 16.30
N ASP A 473 11.43 13.94 17.19
CA ASP A 473 11.18 14.15 18.62
C ASP A 473 11.00 15.64 18.97
N LEU A 474 11.20 16.53 17.98
CA LEU A 474 11.05 17.98 18.12
C LEU A 474 9.76 18.50 17.50
N VAL A 475 8.95 17.63 16.91
CA VAL A 475 7.71 17.99 16.21
C VAL A 475 6.59 17.03 16.59
N GLU A 476 5.47 17.58 17.04
CA GLU A 476 4.26 16.82 17.33
C GLU A 476 3.11 17.26 16.40
N PRO A 477 2.36 16.32 15.78
CA PRO A 477 1.17 16.67 15.03
C PRO A 477 0.06 17.15 15.98
N LEU A 478 -0.67 18.21 15.61
CA LEU A 478 -1.82 18.69 16.38
C LEU A 478 -2.96 17.68 16.36
N THR A 479 -3.15 16.99 15.25
CA THR A 479 -4.16 15.93 15.07
C THR A 479 -3.49 14.67 14.53
N PRO A 480 -2.96 13.78 15.39
CA PRO A 480 -2.26 12.58 14.97
C PRO A 480 -3.13 11.63 14.14
N HIS A 481 -2.57 11.02 13.10
CA HIS A 481 -3.24 9.96 12.36
C HIS A 481 -3.41 8.71 13.22
N LYS A 482 -4.65 8.27 13.39
CA LYS A 482 -4.97 7.03 14.11
C LYS A 482 -5.00 5.87 13.12
N ILE A 483 -4.01 5.00 13.19
CA ILE A 483 -3.92 3.82 12.34
C ILE A 483 -5.00 2.82 12.76
N LYS A 484 -5.86 2.45 11.80
CA LYS A 484 -6.90 1.45 11.97
C LYS A 484 -6.59 0.22 11.11
N ASN A 485 -6.98 -0.96 11.61
CA ASN A 485 -6.96 -2.20 10.83
C ASN A 485 -5.60 -2.55 10.18
N ARG A 486 -4.50 -2.33 10.91
CA ARG A 486 -3.15 -2.71 10.46
C ARG A 486 -3.08 -4.21 10.13
N VAL A 487 -2.75 -4.55 8.89
CA VAL A 487 -2.60 -5.95 8.42
C VAL A 487 -1.13 -6.38 8.28
N TRP A 488 -0.19 -5.52 8.63
CA TRP A 488 1.27 -5.73 8.58
C TRP A 488 1.92 -5.57 9.95
N THR A 489 3.13 -6.09 10.06
CA THR A 489 4.05 -5.87 11.19
C THR A 489 5.18 -4.95 10.77
N GLU A 490 5.89 -4.35 11.73
CA GLU A 490 7.06 -3.50 11.42
C GLU A 490 8.12 -4.22 10.59
N ARG A 491 8.36 -5.51 10.87
CA ARG A 491 9.30 -6.32 10.07
C ARG A 491 8.90 -6.41 8.60
N MET A 492 7.61 -6.50 8.28
CA MET A 492 7.14 -6.56 6.90
C MET A 492 7.36 -5.24 6.16
N LEU A 493 7.41 -4.11 6.88
CA LEU A 493 7.58 -2.78 6.30
C LEU A 493 9.04 -2.44 5.99
N SER A 494 10.00 -3.03 6.70
CA SER A 494 11.43 -2.71 6.54
C SER A 494 11.94 -2.94 5.11
N GLU A 495 11.36 -3.92 4.41
CA GLU A 495 11.74 -4.26 3.03
C GLU A 495 10.98 -3.43 1.97
N LEU A 496 10.00 -2.62 2.38
CA LEU A 496 9.21 -1.76 1.49
C LEU A 496 9.82 -0.36 1.30
N ALA A 497 11.09 -0.19 1.63
CA ALA A 497 11.83 1.07 1.40
C ALA A 497 11.90 1.48 -0.08
N ASN A 498 11.63 0.56 -1.00
CA ASN A 498 11.56 0.88 -2.42
C ASN A 498 10.24 1.58 -2.77
N VAL A 499 10.33 2.85 -3.13
CA VAL A 499 9.20 3.73 -3.48
C VAL A 499 8.32 3.15 -4.61
N LYS A 500 8.91 2.44 -5.59
CA LYS A 500 8.14 1.81 -6.68
C LYS A 500 7.32 0.63 -6.17
N SER A 501 7.91 -0.22 -5.32
CA SER A 501 7.19 -1.35 -4.69
C SER A 501 6.07 -0.86 -3.79
N LEU A 502 6.31 0.20 -3.01
CA LEU A 502 5.28 0.84 -2.19
C LEU A 502 4.13 1.36 -3.05
N GLY A 503 4.42 2.06 -4.15
CA GLY A 503 3.38 2.54 -5.06
C GLY A 503 2.52 1.43 -5.65
N LYS A 504 3.11 0.28 -5.98
CA LYS A 504 2.37 -0.91 -6.44
C LYS A 504 1.50 -1.50 -5.33
N LEU A 505 2.04 -1.62 -4.12
CA LEU A 505 1.30 -2.16 -2.97
C LEU A 505 0.13 -1.25 -2.58
N ILE A 506 0.29 0.07 -2.63
CA ILE A 506 -0.82 1.02 -2.47
C ILE A 506 -1.93 0.71 -3.48
N GLY A 507 -1.59 0.51 -4.76
CA GLY A 507 -2.56 0.14 -5.80
C GLY A 507 -3.23 -1.23 -5.60
N ARG A 508 -2.64 -2.12 -4.79
CA ARG A 508 -3.27 -3.37 -4.34
C ARG A 508 -4.27 -3.13 -3.21
N CYS A 509 -3.93 -2.23 -2.29
CA CYS A 509 -4.81 -1.83 -1.18
C CYS A 509 -5.94 -0.90 -1.63
N ASP A 510 -5.72 -0.12 -2.69
CA ASP A 510 -6.62 0.92 -3.16
C ASP A 510 -6.51 1.04 -4.69
N PRO A 511 -7.35 0.32 -5.45
CA PRO A 511 -7.27 0.26 -6.90
C PRO A 511 -7.34 1.65 -7.57
N GLY A 512 -6.40 1.90 -8.48
CA GLY A 512 -6.26 3.20 -9.18
C GLY A 512 -5.42 4.23 -8.45
N LYS A 513 -5.05 4.01 -7.19
CA LYS A 513 -4.16 4.89 -6.42
C LYS A 513 -2.71 4.40 -6.46
N SER A 514 -1.78 5.29 -6.18
CA SER A 514 -0.34 5.02 -6.03
C SER A 514 0.23 6.02 -5.04
N LEU A 515 1.54 5.96 -4.74
CA LEU A 515 2.15 6.99 -3.91
C LEU A 515 2.02 8.36 -4.59
N PRO A 516 1.51 9.43 -3.89
CA PRO A 516 1.34 10.76 -4.46
C PRO A 516 2.60 11.27 -5.16
N VAL A 517 2.41 11.95 -6.29
CA VAL A 517 3.53 12.36 -7.17
C VAL A 517 4.51 13.26 -6.43
N LEU A 518 4.03 14.26 -5.70
CA LEU A 518 4.89 15.20 -4.96
C LEU A 518 5.64 14.47 -3.85
N LEU A 519 4.98 13.61 -3.07
CA LEU A 519 5.62 12.82 -2.03
C LEU A 519 6.75 11.95 -2.60
N ARG A 520 6.50 11.27 -3.71
CA ARG A 520 7.51 10.48 -4.43
C ARG A 520 8.68 11.34 -4.90
N HIS A 521 8.39 12.57 -5.35
CA HIS A 521 9.42 13.51 -5.80
C HIS A 521 10.32 13.94 -4.64
N TYR A 522 9.74 14.33 -3.50
CA TYR A 522 10.51 14.70 -2.31
C TYR A 522 11.35 13.54 -1.76
N LEU A 523 10.83 12.31 -1.76
CA LEU A 523 11.61 11.13 -1.37
C LEU A 523 12.80 10.89 -2.31
N ALA A 524 12.65 11.18 -3.61
CA ALA A 524 13.76 11.11 -4.57
C ALA A 524 14.84 12.18 -4.34
N LEU A 525 14.52 13.26 -3.63
CA LEU A 525 15.46 14.29 -3.17
C LEU A 525 16.13 13.95 -1.83
N ALA A 526 16.03 12.71 -1.37
CA ALA A 526 16.44 12.25 -0.05
C ALA A 526 15.62 12.83 1.12
N GLY A 527 14.39 13.29 0.84
CA GLY A 527 13.45 13.80 1.85
C GLY A 527 13.12 12.78 2.93
N LYS A 528 12.98 13.27 4.16
CA LYS A 528 12.62 12.50 5.35
C LYS A 528 11.35 13.06 5.98
N ILE A 529 10.54 12.20 6.59
CA ILE A 529 9.28 12.57 7.24
C ILE A 529 9.47 12.66 8.75
N ALA A 530 9.10 13.79 9.35
CA ALA A 530 9.14 13.95 10.80
C ALA A 530 7.92 13.28 11.46
N CYS A 531 6.72 13.61 11.03
CA CYS A 531 5.46 13.05 11.53
C CYS A 531 4.33 13.25 10.50
N PHE A 532 3.14 12.74 10.82
CA PHE A 532 1.92 12.95 10.04
C PHE A 532 0.81 13.58 10.89
N ASN A 533 0.10 14.56 10.33
CA ASN A 533 -1.06 15.22 10.88
C ASN A 533 -2.30 14.95 10.02
N VAL A 534 -3.50 15.03 10.60
CA VAL A 534 -4.78 15.03 9.85
C VAL A 534 -5.31 16.46 9.80
N HIS A 535 -5.54 17.00 8.61
CA HIS A 535 -5.95 18.38 8.40
C HIS A 535 -7.46 18.48 8.11
N ALA A 536 -8.24 18.78 9.15
CA ALA A 536 -9.71 18.82 9.08
C ALA A 536 -10.23 19.84 8.04
N ASN A 537 -9.59 21.00 7.92
CA ASN A 537 -9.99 22.06 6.97
C ASN A 537 -9.69 21.70 5.52
N PHE A 538 -8.89 20.66 5.28
CA PHE A 538 -8.55 20.11 3.97
C PHE A 538 -9.15 18.70 3.80
N ASN A 539 -10.43 18.57 4.11
CA ASN A 539 -11.19 17.33 3.97
C ASN A 539 -10.50 16.13 4.64
N ASP A 540 -9.98 16.28 5.85
CA ASP A 540 -9.25 15.25 6.58
C ASP A 540 -8.05 14.67 5.79
N SER A 541 -7.42 15.47 4.93
CA SER A 541 -6.17 15.06 4.26
C SER A 541 -5.11 14.69 5.29
N LEU A 542 -4.24 13.77 4.92
CA LEU A 542 -3.10 13.39 5.74
C LEU A 542 -1.90 14.23 5.32
N GLU A 543 -1.34 14.99 6.23
CA GLU A 543 -0.23 15.90 6.01
C GLU A 543 1.06 15.35 6.60
N GLY A 544 2.04 15.04 5.77
CA GLY A 544 3.37 14.62 6.21
C GLY A 544 4.35 15.78 6.25
N LEU A 545 4.93 16.08 7.42
CA LEU A 545 6.01 17.08 7.50
C LEU A 545 7.29 16.48 6.93
N ILE A 546 7.65 16.94 5.73
CA ILE A 546 8.86 16.48 5.03
C ILE A 546 9.99 17.49 5.17
N ILE A 547 11.22 16.99 5.33
CA ILE A 547 12.45 17.77 5.45
C ILE A 547 13.44 17.24 4.42
N VAL A 548 13.96 18.13 3.59
CA VAL A 548 14.95 17.83 2.53
C VAL A 548 16.20 18.64 2.78
N ASP A 549 17.28 17.98 3.15
CA ASP A 549 18.61 18.61 3.11
C ASP A 549 19.19 18.47 1.71
N THR A 550 19.25 19.59 0.99
CA THR A 550 19.73 19.60 -0.40
C THR A 550 21.20 19.21 -0.54
N ARG A 551 21.99 19.29 0.53
CA ARG A 551 23.41 18.88 0.53
C ARG A 551 23.60 17.38 0.34
N ILE A 552 22.62 16.57 0.74
CA ILE A 552 22.63 15.09 0.56
C ILE A 552 21.83 14.63 -0.65
N THR A 553 21.20 15.55 -1.37
CA THR A 553 20.49 15.22 -2.61
C THR A 553 21.48 14.83 -3.71
N ALA A 554 21.13 13.82 -4.51
CA ALA A 554 22.00 13.31 -5.58
C ALA A 554 22.50 14.44 -6.50
N PRO A 555 23.82 14.58 -6.76
CA PRO A 555 24.43 15.66 -7.54
C PRO A 555 23.80 15.83 -8.93
N LYS A 556 23.43 14.73 -9.60
CA LYS A 556 22.73 14.76 -10.89
C LYS A 556 21.41 15.50 -10.82
N THR A 557 20.68 15.36 -9.72
CA THR A 557 19.38 15.99 -9.50
C THR A 557 19.55 17.48 -9.22
N LEU A 558 20.48 17.85 -8.35
CA LEU A 558 20.80 19.26 -8.07
C LEU A 558 21.27 19.98 -9.33
N LYS A 559 22.19 19.40 -10.09
CA LYS A 559 22.66 19.95 -11.35
C LYS A 559 21.55 20.21 -12.36
N ARG A 560 20.52 19.33 -12.39
CA ARG A 560 19.34 19.52 -13.25
C ARG A 560 18.50 20.75 -12.84
N PHE A 561 18.42 21.05 -11.54
CA PHE A 561 17.60 22.14 -11.03
C PHE A 561 18.37 23.45 -10.94
N MET A 562 19.62 23.43 -10.50
CA MET A 562 20.46 24.63 -10.31
C MET A 562 21.22 25.05 -11.57
N GLY A 563 21.33 24.20 -12.58
CA GLY A 563 22.26 24.34 -13.69
C GLY A 563 23.69 23.93 -13.29
N ALA A 564 24.62 23.86 -14.25
CA ALA A 564 25.98 23.41 -13.99
C ALA A 564 26.75 24.39 -13.07
N GLU A 565 26.71 25.68 -13.39
CA GLU A 565 27.40 26.73 -12.63
C GLU A 565 26.80 26.92 -11.22
N GLY A 566 25.47 26.97 -11.12
CA GLY A 566 24.78 27.10 -9.84
C GLY A 566 25.07 25.92 -8.91
N HIS A 567 25.06 24.70 -9.44
CA HIS A 567 25.44 23.51 -8.70
C HIS A 567 26.90 23.59 -8.22
N GLN A 568 27.84 23.97 -9.08
CA GLN A 568 29.27 24.10 -8.70
C GLN A 568 29.44 25.12 -7.57
N ARG A 569 28.80 26.29 -7.66
CA ARG A 569 28.84 27.31 -6.62
C ARG A 569 28.24 26.80 -5.30
N PHE A 570 27.09 26.11 -5.35
CA PHE A 570 26.45 25.52 -4.19
C PHE A 570 27.36 24.51 -3.49
N MET A 571 27.99 23.59 -4.26
CA MET A 571 28.93 22.61 -3.73
C MET A 571 30.15 23.24 -3.04
N GLN A 572 30.70 24.32 -3.63
CA GLN A 572 31.85 25.05 -3.06
C GLN A 572 31.47 25.69 -1.71
N ILE A 573 30.33 26.38 -1.64
CA ILE A 573 29.89 27.09 -0.43
C ILE A 573 29.66 26.10 0.72
N HIS A 574 29.05 24.95 0.45
CA HIS A 574 28.78 23.94 1.46
C HIS A 574 29.93 22.95 1.67
N LYS A 575 31.10 23.15 1.05
CA LYS A 575 32.30 22.28 1.16
C LYS A 575 31.97 20.79 0.90
N LEU A 576 31.10 20.52 -0.08
CA LEU A 576 30.72 19.17 -0.46
C LEU A 576 31.67 18.64 -1.54
N GLN A 577 31.99 17.35 -1.47
CA GLN A 577 32.73 16.67 -2.55
C GLN A 577 31.77 16.30 -3.67
N GLY A 578 32.15 16.54 -4.92
CA GLY A 578 31.33 16.32 -6.11
C GLY A 578 31.17 14.84 -6.51
#